data_81ee4d870ef3bd4edd78029c998401f4
#
_entry.id   81ee4d870ef3bd4edd78029c998401f4
#
_cell.length_a   1.000
_cell.length_b   1.000
_cell.length_c   1.000
_cell.angle_alpha   90.00
_cell.angle_beta   90.00
_cell.angle_gamma   90.00
#
_symmetry.space_group_name_H-M   'P 1'
#
loop_
_entity.id
_entity.type
_entity.pdbx_description
1 polymer ?
#
loop_
_entity_poly.entity_id
_entity_poly.type
_entity_poly.pdbx_seq_one_letter_code
_entity_poly.pdbx_strand_id
1 'polypeptide(L)'
;MQNTYSMGRCIHHTPDRAVLGGELVVLTGMVAVASTDIPANEEGACEVEGVFALPKKAGETPKQGAPLYLAEDTTLTVTAGTQFVGTAWADAAANDATVLCRINFGYAAAAASASASQGG
;
A
#
# COMPACT_ATOMS: atom_id res chain seq x y z
N MET A 1 -28.32 -17.96 0.83
CA MET A 1 -27.13 -18.61 0.39
C MET A 1 -25.88 -17.93 0.91
N GLN A 2 -24.92 -18.71 1.34
CA GLN A 2 -23.72 -18.15 1.92
C GLN A 2 -22.57 -18.26 0.97
N ASN A 3 -22.10 -17.13 0.46
CA ASN A 3 -20.97 -17.10 -0.41
C ASN A 3 -19.76 -16.46 0.23
N THR A 4 -19.87 -15.94 1.44
CA THR A 4 -18.80 -15.21 2.07
C THR A 4 -17.73 -16.18 2.55
N TYR A 5 -16.55 -16.10 1.99
CA TYR A 5 -15.43 -16.93 2.42
C TYR A 5 -14.74 -16.30 3.63
N SER A 6 -14.56 -14.98 3.60
CA SER A 6 -13.97 -14.26 4.70
C SER A 6 -14.40 -12.81 4.59
N MET A 7 -14.02 -11.99 5.57
CA MET A 7 -14.36 -10.57 5.50
C MET A 7 -13.48 -9.81 4.52
N GLY A 8 -12.46 -10.45 3.99
CA GLY A 8 -11.62 -9.80 3.00
C GLY A 8 -10.63 -8.81 3.55
N ARG A 9 -10.37 -8.83 4.84
CA ARG A 9 -9.44 -7.88 5.44
C ARG A 9 -8.09 -8.48 5.76
N CYS A 10 -8.01 -9.78 5.89
CA CYS A 10 -6.76 -10.46 6.21
C CYS A 10 -6.48 -11.54 5.20
N ILE A 11 -5.22 -11.74 4.90
CA ILE A 11 -4.77 -12.82 4.05
C ILE A 11 -3.58 -13.47 4.73
N HIS A 12 -3.43 -14.76 4.58
CA HIS A 12 -2.28 -15.45 5.13
C HIS A 12 -1.17 -15.49 4.10
N HIS A 13 0.04 -15.30 4.54
CA HIS A 13 1.19 -15.21 3.66
C HIS A 13 2.38 -15.86 4.32
N THR A 14 3.17 -16.60 3.53
CA THR A 14 4.39 -17.24 4.00
C THR A 14 5.55 -16.54 3.31
N PRO A 15 6.22 -15.60 3.98
CA PRO A 15 7.30 -14.86 3.33
C PRO A 15 8.58 -15.68 3.29
N ASP A 16 9.47 -15.34 2.37
CA ASP A 16 10.75 -16.02 2.28
C ASP A 16 11.83 -15.33 3.13
N ARG A 17 11.47 -14.27 3.84
CA ARG A 17 12.34 -13.62 4.80
C ARG A 17 11.50 -13.18 5.98
N ALA A 18 12.16 -12.89 7.09
CA ALA A 18 11.43 -12.41 8.25
C ALA A 18 10.79 -11.05 7.96
N VAL A 19 9.56 -10.87 8.40
CA VAL A 19 8.81 -9.63 8.21
C VAL A 19 8.40 -9.13 9.57
N LEU A 20 8.57 -7.83 9.79
CA LEU A 20 8.19 -7.23 11.07
C LEU A 20 6.75 -6.74 11.02
N GLY A 21 6.10 -6.75 12.17
CA GLY A 21 4.73 -6.24 12.25
C GLY A 21 4.68 -4.79 11.79
N GLY A 22 3.68 -4.46 10.98
CA GLY A 22 3.56 -3.14 10.40
C GLY A 22 4.29 -2.95 9.09
N GLU A 23 5.10 -3.92 8.69
CA GLU A 23 5.88 -3.80 7.46
C GLU A 23 4.99 -4.09 6.25
N LEU A 24 5.20 -3.33 5.17
CA LEU A 24 4.45 -3.54 3.93
C LEU A 24 5.00 -4.76 3.22
N VAL A 25 4.11 -5.62 2.78
CA VAL A 25 4.45 -6.83 2.06
C VAL A 25 3.84 -6.74 0.66
N VAL A 26 4.63 -6.98 -0.36
CA VAL A 26 4.14 -6.94 -1.73
C VAL A 26 3.75 -8.35 -2.14
N LEU A 27 2.49 -8.53 -2.46
CA LEU A 27 1.98 -9.78 -3.00
C LEU A 27 1.93 -9.66 -4.52
N THR A 28 1.53 -10.71 -5.19
CA THR A 28 1.59 -10.69 -6.66
C THR A 28 0.74 -9.58 -7.25
N GLY A 29 -0.47 -9.42 -6.81
CA GLY A 29 -1.37 -8.43 -7.39
C GLY A 29 -1.83 -7.35 -6.45
N MET A 30 -1.30 -7.33 -5.23
CA MET A 30 -1.71 -6.34 -4.25
C MET A 30 -0.68 -6.28 -3.15
N VAL A 31 -0.89 -5.41 -2.17
CA VAL A 31 0.02 -5.29 -1.05
C VAL A 31 -0.72 -5.65 0.23
N ALA A 32 0.02 -5.87 1.29
CA ALA A 32 -0.53 -6.17 2.60
C ALA A 32 0.38 -5.58 3.66
N VAL A 33 -0.11 -5.48 4.88
CA VAL A 33 0.69 -5.02 6.02
C VAL A 33 0.66 -6.15 7.04
N ALA A 34 1.84 -6.59 7.49
CA ALA A 34 1.92 -7.67 8.45
C ALA A 34 1.28 -7.26 9.76
N SER A 35 0.41 -8.10 10.30
CA SER A 35 -0.26 -7.81 11.57
C SER A 35 0.69 -7.98 12.74
N THR A 36 1.61 -8.93 12.63
CA THR A 36 2.61 -9.18 13.66
C THR A 36 3.89 -9.60 12.96
N ASP A 37 4.94 -9.81 13.73
CA ASP A 37 6.18 -10.33 13.15
C ASP A 37 5.93 -11.71 12.56
N ILE A 38 6.48 -11.96 11.39
CA ILE A 38 6.33 -13.25 10.72
C ILE A 38 7.73 -13.78 10.43
N PRO A 39 8.11 -14.91 11.04
CA PRO A 39 9.41 -15.50 10.73
C PRO A 39 9.48 -15.99 9.29
N ALA A 40 10.69 -16.06 8.77
CA ALA A 40 10.87 -16.53 7.39
C ALA A 40 10.32 -17.94 7.25
N ASN A 41 9.65 -18.19 6.16
CA ASN A 41 9.10 -19.51 5.82
C ASN A 41 8.02 -19.99 6.76
N GLU A 42 7.41 -19.09 7.54
CA GLU A 42 6.25 -19.44 8.37
C GLU A 42 5.06 -18.62 7.92
N GLU A 43 3.89 -19.17 8.09
CA GLU A 43 2.68 -18.48 7.68
C GLU A 43 2.27 -17.48 8.75
N GLY A 44 1.91 -16.28 8.32
CA GLY A 44 1.40 -15.26 9.22
C GLY A 44 0.27 -14.51 8.59
N ALA A 45 -0.43 -13.72 9.40
CA ALA A 45 -1.57 -12.95 8.94
C ALA A 45 -1.11 -11.57 8.51
N CYS A 46 -1.64 -11.12 7.39
CA CYS A 46 -1.41 -9.76 6.89
C CYS A 46 -2.73 -9.12 6.60
N GLU A 47 -2.80 -7.80 6.79
CA GLU A 47 -4.03 -7.07 6.49
C GLU A 47 -3.94 -6.49 5.10
N VAL A 48 -5.01 -6.62 4.34
CA VAL A 48 -5.06 -6.11 2.97
C VAL A 48 -6.00 -4.93 2.85
N GLU A 49 -6.57 -4.49 3.96
CA GLU A 49 -7.51 -3.38 3.97
C GLU A 49 -7.26 -2.54 5.20
N GLY A 50 -7.29 -1.24 5.07
CA GLY A 50 -7.13 -0.34 6.19
C GLY A 50 -6.21 0.82 5.86
N VAL A 51 -6.08 1.72 6.83
CA VAL A 51 -5.23 2.90 6.70
C VAL A 51 -4.03 2.71 7.62
N PHE A 52 -2.84 2.83 7.06
CA PHE A 52 -1.60 2.59 7.79
C PHE A 52 -0.63 3.73 7.57
N ALA A 53 0.20 4.01 8.57
CA ALA A 53 1.28 4.98 8.42
C ALA A 53 2.46 4.22 7.82
N LEU A 54 2.82 4.53 6.60
CA LEU A 54 3.87 3.81 5.89
C LEU A 54 4.99 4.78 5.52
N PRO A 55 6.22 4.29 5.38
CA PRO A 55 7.35 5.17 5.07
C PRO A 55 7.11 5.96 3.79
N LYS A 56 7.42 7.25 3.83
CA LYS A 56 7.20 8.15 2.71
C LYS A 56 8.54 8.58 2.12
N LYS A 57 8.58 8.74 0.81
CA LYS A 57 9.78 9.24 0.18
C LYS A 57 10.06 10.67 0.63
N ALA A 58 11.31 10.94 0.96
CA ALA A 58 11.68 12.24 1.51
C ALA A 58 11.42 13.35 0.49
N GLY A 59 10.93 14.47 0.99
CA GLY A 59 10.71 15.64 0.14
C GLY A 59 9.38 15.68 -0.59
N GLU A 60 8.67 14.60 -0.65
CA GLU A 60 7.39 14.59 -1.35
C GLU A 60 6.26 15.02 -0.43
N THR A 61 5.22 15.60 -1.04
CA THR A 61 4.11 16.14 -0.28
C THR A 61 2.80 15.58 -0.83
N PRO A 62 2.54 14.28 -0.64
CA PRO A 62 1.30 13.71 -1.14
C PRO A 62 0.09 14.41 -0.55
N LYS A 63 -0.91 14.63 -1.39
CA LYS A 63 -2.15 15.23 -0.95
C LYS A 63 -3.19 14.16 -0.74
N GLN A 64 -4.17 14.45 0.10
CA GLN A 64 -5.26 13.52 0.32
C GLN A 64 -5.87 13.11 -1.01
N GLY A 65 -6.03 11.81 -1.20
CA GLY A 65 -6.60 11.27 -2.42
C GLY A 65 -5.60 10.93 -3.52
N ALA A 66 -4.32 11.28 -3.34
CA ALA A 66 -3.33 10.99 -4.36
C ALA A 66 -2.99 9.50 -4.39
N PRO A 67 -2.83 8.91 -5.58
CA PRO A 67 -2.38 7.53 -5.64
C PRO A 67 -0.92 7.42 -5.20
N LEU A 68 -0.61 6.37 -4.48
CA LEU A 68 0.72 6.14 -3.96
C LEU A 68 1.30 4.85 -4.53
N TYR A 69 2.58 4.86 -4.81
CA TYR A 69 3.29 3.74 -5.41
C TYR A 69 4.51 3.40 -4.56
N LEU A 70 5.04 2.21 -4.74
CA LEU A 70 6.21 1.77 -4.01
C LEU A 70 7.46 2.17 -4.79
N ALA A 71 8.34 2.92 -4.15
CA ALA A 71 9.61 3.31 -4.75
C ALA A 71 10.65 2.22 -4.52
N GLU A 72 11.79 2.33 -5.21
CA GLU A 72 12.83 1.31 -5.10
C GLU A 72 13.39 1.19 -3.70
N ASP A 73 13.37 2.27 -2.93
CA ASP A 73 13.87 2.24 -1.57
C ASP A 73 12.78 1.82 -0.56
N THR A 74 11.70 1.26 -1.05
CA THR A 74 10.58 0.75 -0.26
C THR A 74 9.79 1.83 0.47
N THR A 75 9.91 3.09 0.03
CA THR A 75 9.06 4.16 0.54
C THR A 75 7.92 4.41 -0.44
N LEU A 76 6.88 5.10 0.03
CA LEU A 76 5.75 5.44 -0.84
C LEU A 76 6.02 6.75 -1.56
N THR A 77 5.67 6.80 -2.82
CA THR A 77 5.93 7.95 -3.66
C THR A 77 4.70 8.27 -4.50
N VAL A 78 4.56 9.54 -4.90
CA VAL A 78 3.49 9.92 -5.82
C VAL A 78 3.88 9.67 -7.28
N THR A 79 5.12 9.33 -7.53
CA THR A 79 5.57 9.04 -8.89
C THR A 79 5.09 7.67 -9.31
N ALA A 80 4.37 7.60 -10.42
CA ALA A 80 3.84 6.34 -10.89
C ALA A 80 4.98 5.35 -11.14
N GLY A 81 4.79 4.15 -10.69
CA GLY A 81 5.79 3.10 -10.81
C GLY A 81 5.12 1.78 -11.12
N THR A 82 5.83 0.69 -10.83
CA THR A 82 5.33 -0.62 -11.18
C THR A 82 4.40 -1.21 -10.12
N GLN A 83 4.45 -0.72 -8.90
CA GLN A 83 3.62 -1.29 -7.84
C GLN A 83 2.75 -0.22 -7.21
N PHE A 84 1.46 -0.29 -7.50
CA PHE A 84 0.48 0.58 -6.85
C PHE A 84 0.26 0.09 -5.42
N VAL A 85 0.22 1.00 -4.47
CA VAL A 85 0.03 0.65 -3.07
C VAL A 85 -1.35 1.03 -2.57
N GLY A 86 -1.76 2.25 -2.82
CA GLY A 86 -3.06 2.70 -2.32
C GLY A 86 -3.24 4.19 -2.51
N THR A 87 -4.07 4.78 -1.67
CA THR A 87 -4.44 6.18 -1.78
C THR A 87 -4.04 6.92 -0.52
N ALA A 88 -3.47 8.09 -0.67
CA ALA A 88 -3.11 8.91 0.49
C ALA A 88 -4.38 9.28 1.23
N TRP A 89 -4.40 8.99 2.52
CA TRP A 89 -5.59 9.24 3.33
C TRP A 89 -5.63 10.67 3.83
N ALA A 90 -4.47 11.29 3.96
CA ALA A 90 -4.36 12.67 4.42
C ALA A 90 -3.11 13.29 3.79
N ASP A 91 -3.04 14.61 3.79
CA ASP A 91 -1.87 15.29 3.28
C ASP A 91 -0.64 14.96 4.13
N ALA A 92 0.52 14.90 3.50
CA ALA A 92 1.77 14.74 4.21
C ALA A 92 2.70 15.88 3.82
N ALA A 93 3.53 16.29 4.76
CA ALA A 93 4.48 17.38 4.53
C ALA A 93 5.82 16.82 4.06
N ALA A 94 6.64 17.67 3.47
CA ALA A 94 7.90 17.23 2.90
C ALA A 94 8.81 16.58 3.94
N ASN A 95 8.76 17.05 5.18
CA ASN A 95 9.63 16.48 6.21
C ASN A 95 8.97 15.37 7.03
N ASP A 96 7.77 14.96 6.67
CA ASP A 96 7.15 13.83 7.35
C ASP A 96 7.84 12.54 6.92
N ALA A 97 8.06 11.66 7.88
CA ALA A 97 8.69 10.37 7.60
C ALA A 97 7.71 9.36 7.06
N THR A 98 6.42 9.55 7.33
CA THR A 98 5.39 8.60 6.91
C THR A 98 4.24 9.33 6.26
N VAL A 99 3.40 8.57 5.59
CA VAL A 99 2.16 9.06 5.01
C VAL A 99 1.08 8.05 5.36
N LEU A 100 -0.12 8.55 5.67
CA LEU A 100 -1.24 7.65 5.90
C LEU A 100 -1.75 7.19 4.55
N CYS A 101 -1.82 5.88 4.38
CA CYS A 101 -2.22 5.27 3.11
C CYS A 101 -3.29 4.23 3.35
N ARG A 102 -4.38 4.33 2.62
CA ARG A 102 -5.38 3.26 2.59
C ARG A 102 -4.94 2.29 1.51
N ILE A 103 -4.44 1.13 1.94
CA ILE A 103 -3.84 0.19 1.01
C ILE A 103 -4.89 -0.48 0.14
N ASN A 104 -4.49 -0.81 -1.08
CA ASN A 104 -5.33 -1.51 -2.07
C ASN A 104 -6.63 -0.77 -2.40
N PHE A 105 -6.68 0.53 -2.13
CA PHE A 105 -7.87 1.32 -2.39
C PHE A 105 -7.57 2.33 -3.49
N GLY A 106 -8.47 2.43 -4.45
CA GLY A 106 -8.24 3.27 -5.60
C GLY A 106 -7.58 2.48 -6.71
N TYR A 107 -6.94 3.17 -7.61
CA TYR A 107 -6.22 2.51 -8.69
C TYR A 107 -5.14 3.41 -9.20
N ALA A 108 -4.18 2.79 -9.89
CA ALA A 108 -3.04 3.52 -10.40
C ALA A 108 -3.48 4.61 -11.34
N ALA A 109 -2.73 5.71 -11.32
CA ALA A 109 -2.98 6.77 -12.27
C ALA A 109 -2.79 6.25 -13.68
N ALA A 110 -3.68 6.62 -14.56
CA ALA A 110 -3.54 6.21 -15.95
C ALA A 110 -2.33 6.88 -16.55
N ALA A 111 -1.89 6.35 -17.65
CA ALA A 111 -0.85 7.02 -18.40
C ALA A 111 -1.34 8.39 -18.72
N ALA A 112 -0.40 9.27 -18.83
CA ALA A 112 -0.68 10.65 -18.80
C ALA A 112 -1.93 11.08 -19.47
N SER A 113 -2.13 10.80 -20.57
CA SER A 113 -3.22 11.37 -21.21
C SER A 113 -4.52 10.85 -20.85
N ALA A 114 -4.54 9.67 -20.40
CA ALA A 114 -5.81 9.07 -20.20
C ALA A 114 -6.54 9.74 -19.13
N SER A 115 -5.85 10.14 -18.18
CA SER A 115 -6.54 10.69 -17.11
C SER A 115 -7.23 11.92 -17.45
N ALA A 116 -6.76 12.59 -18.40
CA ALA A 116 -7.33 13.82 -18.68
C ALA A 116 -8.70 13.70 -19.15
N SER A 117 -8.95 12.65 -19.69
CA SER A 117 -10.18 12.57 -20.20
C SER A 117 -11.19 12.42 -19.27
N GLN A 118 -11.05 12.19 -18.45
CA GLN A 118 -12.02 12.03 -17.78
C GLN A 118 -12.24 12.81 -17.00
N GLY A 119 -11.94 13.15 -17.08
CA GLY A 119 -12.22 13.91 -16.48
C GLY A 119 -12.63 13.81 -15.90
N GLY A 120 -12.57 13.75 -16.03
CA GLY A 120 -12.93 13.74 -15.65
C GLY A 120 -12.82 13.42 -15.72
#